data_362247e1c6d35c8ff033226ed00c6315
#
_entry.id   362247e1c6d35c8ff033226ed00c6315
#
_cell.length_a   1.000
_cell.length_b   1.000
_cell.length_c   1.000
_cell.angle_alpha   90.00
_cell.angle_beta   90.00
_cell.angle_gamma   90.00
#
_symmetry.space_group_name_H-M   'P 1'
#
loop_
_entity.id
_entity.type
_entity.pdbx_description
1 polymer ?
#
loop_
_entity_poly.entity_id
_entity_poly.type
_entity_poly.pdbx_seq_one_letter_code
_entity_poly.pdbx_strand_id
1 'polypeptide(L)'
;MEIATYVDSLWIVIAGILVMFMQPGFMLVETGFTRSKNSVNIVMKNFMDFSVGAVSYWAFGFALAYGGTTLGGFLAYGNFFLEGDSITYFFQVVFAATAATIVSGAVAERTKFSAYLLFQPFICGVIYPIVTHWAVSYTHLRAHETKRN
;
A
#
# COMPACT_ATOMS: atom_id res chain seq x y z
N MET A 1 0.64 31.02 -5.04
CA MET A 1 1.34 29.83 -4.49
C MET A 1 0.36 28.91 -3.74
N GLU A 2 -0.50 29.42 -2.86
CA GLU A 2 -1.47 28.60 -2.10
C GLU A 2 -2.49 27.85 -2.99
N ILE A 3 -3.07 28.50 -4.01
CA ILE A 3 -4.09 27.87 -4.87
C ILE A 3 -3.53 26.64 -5.60
N ALA A 4 -2.29 26.71 -6.10
CA ALA A 4 -1.64 25.58 -6.76
C ALA A 4 -1.48 24.39 -5.80
N THR A 5 -1.07 24.64 -4.57
CA THR A 5 -0.93 23.60 -3.54
C THR A 5 -2.28 22.93 -3.19
N TYR A 6 -3.36 23.71 -3.12
CA TYR A 6 -4.70 23.14 -2.90
C TYR A 6 -5.18 22.28 -4.09
N VAL A 7 -4.91 22.73 -5.31
CA VAL A 7 -5.25 21.97 -6.53
C VAL A 7 -4.47 20.66 -6.59
N ASP A 8 -3.16 20.69 -6.28
CA ASP A 8 -2.32 19.49 -6.22
C ASP A 8 -2.81 18.49 -5.15
N SER A 9 -3.15 19.00 -3.97
CA SER A 9 -3.71 18.18 -2.89
C SER A 9 -5.04 17.54 -3.30
N LEU A 10 -5.93 18.32 -3.91
CA LEU A 10 -7.21 17.81 -4.42
C LEU A 10 -7.01 16.74 -5.48
N TRP A 11 -6.05 16.93 -6.37
CA TRP A 11 -5.70 15.95 -7.41
C TRP A 11 -5.23 14.63 -6.81
N ILE A 12 -4.36 14.67 -5.80
CA ILE A 12 -3.88 13.48 -5.09
C ILE A 12 -5.04 12.73 -4.41
N VAL A 13 -5.96 13.46 -3.77
CA VAL A 13 -7.13 12.84 -3.12
C VAL A 13 -8.04 12.17 -4.14
N ILE A 14 -8.35 12.85 -5.26
CA ILE A 14 -9.16 12.26 -6.33
C ILE A 14 -8.48 11.01 -6.91
N ALA A 15 -7.19 11.09 -7.18
CA ALA A 15 -6.43 9.95 -7.66
C ALA A 15 -6.44 8.79 -6.65
N GLY A 16 -6.28 9.07 -5.36
CA GLY A 16 -6.36 8.07 -4.29
C GLY A 16 -7.74 7.39 -4.23
N ILE A 17 -8.82 8.15 -4.39
CA ILE A 17 -10.18 7.60 -4.45
C ILE A 17 -10.33 6.67 -5.66
N LEU A 18 -9.83 7.06 -6.84
CA LEU A 18 -9.86 6.21 -8.03
C LEU A 18 -9.07 4.92 -7.83
N VAL A 19 -7.89 4.99 -7.21
CA VAL A 19 -7.08 3.80 -6.86
C VAL A 19 -7.80 2.93 -5.84
N MET A 20 -8.54 3.51 -4.90
CA MET A 20 -9.33 2.75 -3.94
C MET A 20 -10.39 1.85 -4.61
N PHE A 21 -10.92 2.22 -5.79
CA PHE A 21 -11.79 1.37 -6.58
C PHE A 21 -11.11 0.12 -7.13
N MET A 22 -9.78 0.05 -7.10
CA MET A 22 -9.05 -1.20 -7.41
C MET A 22 -9.37 -2.32 -6.42
N GLN A 23 -9.64 -2.01 -5.15
CA GLN A 23 -9.95 -3.01 -4.14
C GLN A 23 -11.19 -3.84 -4.48
N PRO A 24 -12.38 -3.25 -4.70
CA PRO A 24 -13.54 -4.02 -5.17
C PRO A 24 -13.32 -4.65 -6.55
N GLY A 25 -12.53 -4.03 -7.42
CA GLY A 25 -12.16 -4.62 -8.70
C GLY A 25 -11.40 -5.94 -8.55
N PHE A 26 -10.34 -5.95 -7.75
CA PHE A 26 -9.58 -7.18 -7.44
C PHE A 26 -10.45 -8.22 -6.74
N MET A 27 -11.28 -7.82 -5.79
CA MET A 27 -12.21 -8.70 -5.10
C MET A 27 -13.13 -9.43 -6.10
N LEU A 28 -13.70 -8.72 -7.08
CA LEU A 28 -14.56 -9.32 -8.10
C LEU A 28 -13.78 -10.26 -9.02
N VAL A 29 -12.60 -9.88 -9.46
CA VAL A 29 -11.74 -10.72 -10.31
C VAL A 29 -11.33 -11.99 -9.57
N GLU A 30 -10.82 -11.86 -8.34
CA GLU A 30 -10.40 -13.01 -7.53
C GLU A 30 -11.58 -13.96 -7.24
N THR A 31 -12.76 -13.41 -6.92
CA THR A 31 -13.98 -14.18 -6.71
C THR A 31 -14.42 -14.91 -7.97
N GLY A 32 -14.25 -14.26 -9.14
CA GLY A 32 -14.60 -14.87 -10.42
C GLY A 32 -13.70 -16.04 -10.83
N PHE A 33 -12.43 -16.02 -10.44
CA PHE A 33 -11.48 -17.10 -10.74
C PHE A 33 -11.52 -18.27 -9.73
N THR A 34 -12.15 -18.07 -8.58
CA THR A 34 -12.22 -19.09 -7.54
C THR A 34 -13.55 -19.85 -7.58
N ARG A 35 -13.58 -21.04 -6.96
CA ARG A 35 -14.78 -21.86 -6.89
C ARG A 35 -15.86 -21.13 -6.10
N SER A 36 -17.12 -21.19 -6.58
CA SER A 36 -18.27 -20.48 -6.00
C SER A 36 -18.48 -20.74 -4.50
N LYS A 37 -18.13 -21.94 -4.02
CA LYS A 37 -18.18 -22.29 -2.58
C LYS A 37 -17.21 -21.47 -1.72
N ASN A 38 -16.19 -20.87 -2.30
CA ASN A 38 -15.18 -20.10 -1.61
C ASN A 38 -15.39 -18.58 -1.74
N SER A 39 -16.38 -18.14 -2.51
CA SER A 39 -16.62 -16.72 -2.81
C SER A 39 -16.72 -15.85 -1.56
N VAL A 40 -17.45 -16.28 -0.54
CA VAL A 40 -17.60 -15.53 0.71
C VAL A 40 -16.26 -15.39 1.45
N ASN A 41 -15.46 -16.44 1.46
CA ASN A 41 -14.13 -16.41 2.09
C ASN A 41 -13.19 -15.43 1.37
N ILE A 42 -13.25 -15.40 0.04
CA ILE A 42 -12.45 -14.48 -0.78
C ILE A 42 -12.87 -13.02 -0.54
N VAL A 43 -14.15 -12.72 -0.55
CA VAL A 43 -14.66 -11.38 -0.24
C VAL A 43 -14.21 -10.93 1.15
N MET A 44 -14.31 -11.82 2.14
CA MET A 44 -13.87 -11.49 3.51
C MET A 44 -12.36 -11.27 3.62
N LYS A 45 -11.56 -12.05 2.89
CA LYS A 45 -10.11 -11.82 2.80
C LYS A 45 -9.79 -10.44 2.25
N ASN A 46 -10.37 -10.07 1.12
CA ASN A 46 -10.14 -8.77 0.49
C ASN A 46 -10.58 -7.60 1.38
N PHE A 47 -11.68 -7.74 2.12
CA PHE A 47 -12.08 -6.74 3.11
C PHE A 47 -11.07 -6.59 4.25
N MET A 48 -10.56 -7.72 4.75
CA MET A 48 -9.53 -7.72 5.80
C MET A 48 -8.20 -7.20 5.27
N ASP A 49 -7.87 -7.43 4.00
CA ASP A 49 -6.66 -6.89 3.36
C ASP A 49 -6.62 -5.37 3.45
N PHE A 50 -7.71 -4.72 3.13
CA PHE A 50 -7.79 -3.28 3.27
C PHE A 50 -7.68 -2.85 4.74
N SER A 51 -8.45 -3.46 5.64
CA SER A 51 -8.54 -3.04 7.04
C SER A 51 -7.22 -3.27 7.79
N VAL A 52 -6.70 -4.48 7.75
CA VAL A 52 -5.46 -4.85 8.45
C VAL A 52 -4.24 -4.22 7.77
N GLY A 53 -4.26 -4.16 6.44
CA GLY A 53 -3.23 -3.50 5.65
C GLY A 53 -3.11 -2.01 5.98
N ALA A 54 -4.23 -1.30 6.05
CA ALA A 54 -4.25 0.12 6.40
C ALA A 54 -3.68 0.38 7.80
N VAL A 55 -4.09 -0.41 8.80
CA VAL A 55 -3.59 -0.28 10.18
C VAL A 55 -2.08 -0.59 10.26
N SER A 56 -1.64 -1.66 9.61
CA SER A 56 -0.22 -2.05 9.61
C SER A 56 0.66 -1.03 8.90
N TYR A 57 0.17 -0.50 7.78
CA TYR A 57 0.85 0.53 7.03
C TYR A 57 0.90 1.86 7.80
N TRP A 58 -0.16 2.21 8.51
CA TRP A 58 -0.20 3.37 9.39
C TRP A 58 0.81 3.27 10.53
N ALA A 59 0.87 2.11 11.19
CA ALA A 59 1.73 1.93 12.36
C ALA A 59 3.23 1.94 12.01
N PHE A 60 3.62 1.24 10.96
CA PHE A 60 5.03 1.00 10.63
C PHE A 60 5.36 1.24 9.16
N GLY A 61 4.46 0.90 8.26
CA GLY A 61 4.75 0.86 6.83
C GLY A 61 5.10 2.23 6.26
N PHE A 62 4.34 3.26 6.58
CA PHE A 62 4.61 4.61 6.10
C PHE A 62 5.95 5.15 6.59
N ALA A 63 6.31 4.88 7.84
CA ALA A 63 7.59 5.25 8.41
C ALA A 63 8.77 4.59 7.70
N LEU A 64 8.63 3.32 7.32
CA LEU A 64 9.68 2.56 6.61
C LEU A 64 9.79 2.93 5.13
N ALA A 65 8.70 3.42 4.52
CA ALA A 65 8.70 3.84 3.12
C ALA A 65 9.20 5.29 2.95
N TYR A 66 8.71 6.20 3.80
CA TYR A 66 8.85 7.66 3.64
C TYR A 66 9.40 8.38 4.88
N GLY A 67 9.98 7.64 5.83
CA GLY A 67 10.62 8.24 7.00
C GLY A 67 11.71 9.24 6.63
N GLY A 68 11.85 10.30 7.45
CA GLY A 68 12.76 11.41 7.17
C GLY A 68 14.26 11.06 7.31
N THR A 69 14.58 9.94 7.96
CA THR A 69 15.97 9.48 8.15
C THR A 69 16.20 8.17 7.43
N THR A 70 17.33 8.01 6.78
CA THR A 70 17.67 6.79 6.05
C THR A 70 18.85 6.05 6.69
N LEU A 71 18.68 4.74 6.90
CA LEU A 71 19.75 3.84 7.31
C LEU A 71 20.51 3.33 6.07
N GLY A 72 21.61 4.00 5.75
CA GLY A 72 22.47 3.60 4.63
C GLY A 72 21.80 3.58 3.25
N GLY A 73 20.66 4.27 3.09
CA GLY A 73 19.90 4.28 1.85
C GLY A 73 18.99 3.06 1.62
N PHE A 74 19.01 2.07 2.52
CA PHE A 74 18.21 0.84 2.36
C PHE A 74 16.83 0.92 3.01
N LEU A 75 16.71 1.66 4.08
CA LEU A 75 15.48 1.78 4.87
C LEU A 75 15.30 3.22 5.31
N ALA A 76 14.09 3.74 5.15
CA ALA A 76 13.69 4.95 5.84
C ALA A 76 13.20 4.59 7.24
N TYR A 77 13.35 5.50 8.20
CA TYR A 77 12.74 5.39 9.50
C TYR A 77 12.40 6.77 10.05
N GLY A 78 11.40 6.83 10.92
CA GLY A 78 10.88 8.07 11.48
C GLY A 78 9.40 8.23 11.15
N ASN A 79 8.73 9.17 11.79
CA ASN A 79 7.30 9.46 11.58
C ASN A 79 6.40 8.24 11.75
N PHE A 80 6.67 7.41 12.75
CA PHE A 80 5.78 6.33 13.13
C PHE A 80 4.41 6.88 13.54
N PHE A 81 3.36 6.09 13.31
CA PHE A 81 1.98 6.48 13.62
C PHE A 81 1.51 7.76 12.91
N LEU A 82 2.09 8.04 11.73
CA LEU A 82 1.70 9.15 10.87
C LEU A 82 1.88 10.53 11.54
N GLU A 83 3.11 10.87 11.87
CA GLU A 83 3.48 12.24 12.22
C GLU A 83 3.77 13.03 10.93
N GLY A 84 2.73 13.56 10.24
CA GLY A 84 2.98 14.39 9.07
C GLY A 84 1.90 14.33 7.98
N ASP A 85 2.30 14.09 6.73
CA ASP A 85 1.48 14.27 5.53
C ASP A 85 0.40 13.19 5.38
N SER A 86 -0.80 13.54 5.86
CA SER A 86 -1.99 12.67 5.78
C SER A 86 -2.48 12.43 4.35
N ILE A 87 -2.23 13.37 3.42
CA ILE A 87 -2.68 13.26 2.03
C ILE A 87 -1.82 12.24 1.30
N THR A 88 -0.51 12.33 1.44
CA THR A 88 0.41 11.34 0.87
C THR A 88 0.18 9.97 1.50
N TYR A 89 -0.04 9.88 2.81
CA TYR A 89 -0.41 8.63 3.46
C TYR A 89 -1.67 8.01 2.85
N PHE A 90 -2.76 8.79 2.70
CA PHE A 90 -4.00 8.31 2.10
C PHE A 90 -3.76 7.72 0.71
N PHE A 91 -2.99 8.40 -0.11
CA PHE A 91 -2.64 7.92 -1.44
C PHE A 91 -1.83 6.61 -1.40
N GLN A 92 -0.85 6.52 -0.51
CA GLN A 92 0.06 5.37 -0.43
C GLN A 92 -0.58 4.14 0.25
N VAL A 93 -1.49 4.32 1.21
CA VAL A 93 -2.14 3.19 1.89
C VAL A 93 -3.01 2.36 0.95
N VAL A 94 -3.63 2.98 -0.05
CA VAL A 94 -4.45 2.23 -1.03
C VAL A 94 -3.60 1.35 -1.94
N PHE A 95 -2.37 1.75 -2.24
CA PHE A 95 -1.41 0.90 -2.95
C PHE A 95 -0.87 -0.23 -2.07
N ALA A 96 -0.59 0.03 -0.79
CA ALA A 96 -0.16 -0.99 0.15
C ALA A 96 -1.23 -2.08 0.31
N ALA A 97 -2.49 -1.69 0.45
CA ALA A 97 -3.62 -2.61 0.51
C ALA A 97 -3.77 -3.42 -0.79
N THR A 98 -3.58 -2.77 -1.95
CA THR A 98 -3.62 -3.45 -3.26
C THR A 98 -2.50 -4.48 -3.38
N ALA A 99 -1.29 -4.18 -2.92
CA ALA A 99 -0.19 -5.14 -2.91
C ALA A 99 -0.53 -6.40 -2.08
N ALA A 100 -1.17 -6.23 -0.92
CA ALA A 100 -1.66 -7.36 -0.11
C ALA A 100 -2.71 -8.20 -0.86
N THR A 101 -3.64 -7.54 -1.57
CA THR A 101 -4.66 -8.24 -2.36
C THR A 101 -4.06 -9.07 -3.50
N ILE A 102 -2.99 -8.60 -4.13
CA ILE A 102 -2.26 -9.39 -5.15
C ILE A 102 -1.70 -10.68 -4.53
N VAL A 103 -1.10 -10.59 -3.34
CA VAL A 103 -0.61 -11.77 -2.61
C VAL A 103 -1.77 -12.68 -2.20
N SER A 104 -2.93 -12.10 -1.77
CA SER A 104 -4.15 -12.85 -1.49
C SER A 104 -4.56 -13.72 -2.67
N GLY A 105 -4.58 -13.15 -3.88
CA GLY A 105 -4.89 -13.88 -5.11
C GLY A 105 -3.94 -15.04 -5.38
N ALA A 106 -2.63 -14.84 -5.18
CA ALA A 106 -1.62 -15.87 -5.39
C ALA A 106 -1.76 -17.08 -4.44
N VAL A 107 -2.27 -16.86 -3.23
CA VAL A 107 -2.49 -17.90 -2.21
C VAL A 107 -3.95 -18.31 -2.08
N ALA A 108 -4.82 -17.84 -2.97
CA ALA A 108 -6.25 -18.16 -2.97
C ALA A 108 -6.45 -19.68 -3.02
N GLU A 109 -7.41 -20.17 -2.26
CA GLU A 109 -7.76 -21.60 -2.11
C GLU A 109 -6.65 -22.51 -1.55
N ARG A 110 -5.44 -21.99 -1.30
CA ARG A 110 -4.27 -22.78 -0.85
C ARG A 110 -3.93 -22.57 0.61
N THR A 111 -4.32 -21.44 1.19
CA THR A 111 -4.01 -21.09 2.59
C THR A 111 -5.27 -20.92 3.42
N LYS A 112 -5.15 -21.24 4.72
CA LYS A 112 -6.22 -20.98 5.69
C LYS A 112 -6.34 -19.47 5.91
N PHE A 113 -7.55 -18.99 6.10
CA PHE A 113 -7.84 -17.58 6.36
C PHE A 113 -7.04 -16.99 7.52
N SER A 114 -6.98 -17.70 8.66
CA SER A 114 -6.25 -17.25 9.85
C SER A 114 -4.74 -17.14 9.62
N ALA A 115 -4.14 -18.06 8.87
CA ALA A 115 -2.72 -18.00 8.53
C ALA A 115 -2.42 -16.80 7.62
N TYR A 116 -3.30 -16.52 6.67
CA TYR A 116 -3.18 -15.35 5.81
C TYR A 116 -3.28 -14.04 6.61
N LEU A 117 -4.24 -13.94 7.53
CA LEU A 117 -4.44 -12.76 8.36
C LEU A 117 -3.22 -12.43 9.26
N LEU A 118 -2.49 -13.46 9.71
CA LEU A 118 -1.24 -13.25 10.46
C LEU A 118 -0.07 -12.78 9.59
N PHE A 119 -0.04 -13.20 8.34
CA PHE A 119 1.04 -12.85 7.42
C PHE A 119 0.87 -11.47 6.77
N GLN A 120 -0.36 -11.02 6.61
CA GLN A 120 -0.70 -9.77 5.94
C GLN A 120 -0.09 -8.50 6.57
N PRO A 121 -0.08 -8.32 7.91
CA PRO A 121 0.60 -7.18 8.53
C PRO A 121 2.08 -7.11 8.17
N PHE A 122 2.70 -8.25 7.98
CA PHE A 122 4.11 -8.33 7.58
C PHE A 122 4.31 -7.88 6.12
N ILE A 123 3.38 -8.22 5.24
CA ILE A 123 3.40 -7.75 3.84
C ILE A 123 3.28 -6.22 3.80
N CYS A 124 2.23 -5.67 4.40
CA CYS A 124 1.93 -4.23 4.33
C CYS A 124 2.84 -3.38 5.22
N GLY A 125 3.27 -3.90 6.36
CA GLY A 125 4.05 -3.16 7.36
C GLY A 125 5.56 -3.22 7.13
N VAL A 126 6.06 -4.25 6.43
CA VAL A 126 7.51 -4.48 6.26
C VAL A 126 7.90 -4.65 4.80
N ILE A 127 7.39 -5.68 4.13
CA ILE A 127 7.86 -6.04 2.78
C ILE A 127 7.54 -4.92 1.78
N TYR A 128 6.30 -4.53 1.70
CA TYR A 128 5.85 -3.49 0.77
C TYR A 128 6.56 -2.14 0.98
N PRO A 129 6.70 -1.62 2.21
CA PRO A 129 7.41 -0.38 2.46
C PRO A 129 8.87 -0.40 2.01
N ILE A 130 9.59 -1.49 2.25
CA ILE A 130 10.98 -1.64 1.83
C ILE A 130 11.08 -1.60 0.30
N VAL A 131 10.24 -2.37 -0.39
CA VAL A 131 10.21 -2.39 -1.86
C VAL A 131 9.81 -1.01 -2.41
N THR A 132 8.84 -0.35 -1.81
CA THR A 132 8.42 1.00 -2.20
C THR A 132 9.54 2.02 -1.99
N HIS A 133 10.25 1.95 -0.87
CA HIS A 133 11.40 2.82 -0.62
C HIS A 133 12.47 2.65 -1.71
N TRP A 134 12.78 1.44 -2.11
CA TRP A 134 13.77 1.19 -3.17
C TRP A 134 13.28 1.61 -4.56
N ALA A 135 12.05 1.26 -4.91
CA ALA A 135 11.52 1.47 -6.26
C ALA A 135 11.11 2.93 -6.52
N VAL A 136 10.52 3.60 -5.53
CA VAL A 136 9.96 4.93 -5.71
C VAL A 136 10.92 6.02 -5.22
N SER A 137 11.44 5.90 -4.01
CA SER A 137 12.29 6.92 -3.41
C SER A 137 13.66 7.00 -4.11
N TYR A 138 14.29 5.86 -4.35
CA TYR A 138 15.63 5.81 -4.95
C TYR A 138 15.64 6.11 -6.46
N THR A 139 14.66 5.62 -7.21
CA THR A 139 14.57 5.90 -8.66
C THR A 139 14.17 7.34 -8.95
N HIS A 140 13.37 7.96 -8.11
CA HIS A 140 13.01 9.38 -8.27
C HIS A 140 14.21 10.31 -8.07
N LEU A 141 15.06 10.04 -7.10
CA LEU A 141 16.29 10.78 -6.89
C LEU A 141 17.24 10.66 -8.09
N ARG A 142 17.39 9.45 -8.63
CA ARG A 142 18.28 9.20 -9.78
C ARG A 142 17.75 9.80 -11.10
N ALA A 143 16.45 9.85 -11.30
CA ALA A 143 15.85 10.49 -12.47
C ALA A 143 16.07 12.00 -12.49
N HIS A 144 16.18 12.65 -11.34
CA HIS A 144 16.53 14.06 -11.23
C HIS A 144 18.02 14.34 -11.49
N GLU A 145 18.90 13.40 -11.16
CA GLU A 145 20.34 13.56 -11.40
C GLU A 145 20.70 13.38 -12.88
N THR A 146 20.01 12.53 -13.62
CA THR A 146 20.27 12.32 -15.07
C THR A 146 19.79 13.45 -15.96
N LYS A 147 18.96 14.37 -15.49
CA LYS A 147 18.54 15.56 -16.24
C LYS A 147 19.53 16.76 -16.15
N ARG A 148 20.64 16.59 -15.46
CA ARG A 148 21.57 17.69 -15.17
C ARG A 148 22.90 17.61 -15.93
N ASN A 149 23.01 16.74 -16.94
CA ASN A 149 24.16 16.69 -17.87
C ASN A 149 23.70 17.01 -19.28
#